data_1f957d76bae0b039a0664e40d591a871
#
_entry.id   1f957d76bae0b039a0664e40d591a871
#
_cell.length_a   1.000
_cell.length_b   1.000
_cell.length_c   1.000
_cell.angle_alpha   90.00
_cell.angle_beta   90.00
_cell.angle_gamma   90.00
#
_symmetry.space_group_name_H-M   'P 1'
#
loop_
_entity.id
_entity.type
_entity.pdbx_description
1 polymer ?
#
loop_
_entity_poly.entity_id
_entity_poly.type
_entity_poly.pdbx_seq_one_letter_code
_entity_poly.pdbx_strand_id
1 'polypeptide(L)'
;MLKVERISVMNFENAMRGARNPLNSWAKSDSYYDEQGNYILGENDLSLATRLCSAGSDHRKFIRQIMVSMDITAPLYWWKEFDTYKVGTVANSTSTMHKIHAKPIEMSDFSVERLTPDSLAAFEKFVDYI
;
A
#
# COMPACT_ATOMS: atom_id res chain seq x y z
N MET A 1 -12.03 -1.03 10.33
CA MET A 1 -12.05 -0.59 8.90
C MET A 1 -10.61 -0.51 8.38
N LEU A 2 -10.33 -0.94 7.14
CA LEU A 2 -9.05 -0.75 6.48
C LEU A 2 -9.11 0.50 5.59
N LYS A 3 -8.17 1.42 5.75
CA LYS A 3 -8.05 2.62 4.93
C LYS A 3 -6.63 2.74 4.39
N VAL A 4 -6.48 3.04 3.11
CA VAL A 4 -5.19 3.27 2.45
C VAL A 4 -5.23 4.64 1.77
N GLU A 5 -4.24 5.48 2.08
CA GLU A 5 -4.18 6.86 1.61
C GLU A 5 -2.76 7.24 1.19
N ARG A 6 -2.62 8.42 0.58
CA ARG A 6 -1.34 9.02 0.21
C ARG A 6 -0.42 8.08 -0.56
N ILE A 7 -0.99 7.33 -1.50
CA ILE A 7 -0.23 6.39 -2.32
C ILE A 7 0.71 7.18 -3.23
N SER A 8 1.99 6.86 -3.16
CA SER A 8 3.03 7.38 -4.05
C SER A 8 3.82 6.21 -4.63
N VAL A 9 3.96 6.19 -5.95
CA VAL A 9 4.72 5.18 -6.68
C VAL A 9 5.97 5.82 -7.25
N MET A 10 7.13 5.27 -6.92
CA MET A 10 8.44 5.81 -7.30
C MET A 10 9.19 4.84 -8.19
N ASN A 11 10.02 5.41 -9.07
CA ASN A 11 10.96 4.67 -9.93
C ASN A 11 10.31 3.77 -10.99
N PHE A 12 9.04 3.99 -11.31
CA PHE A 12 8.32 3.16 -12.28
C PHE A 12 8.92 3.27 -13.69
N GLU A 13 9.32 4.47 -14.12
CA GLU A 13 9.99 4.73 -15.41
C GLU A 13 11.25 3.87 -15.56
N ASN A 14 12.17 3.93 -14.58
CA ASN A 14 13.42 3.17 -14.65
C ASN A 14 13.18 1.65 -14.59
N ALA A 15 12.16 1.21 -13.86
CA ALA A 15 11.76 -0.19 -13.83
C ALA A 15 11.31 -0.67 -15.22
N MET A 16 10.48 0.13 -15.90
CA MET A 16 10.03 -0.17 -17.27
C MET A 16 11.17 -0.11 -18.28
N ARG A 17 12.07 0.87 -18.17
CA ARG A 17 13.29 0.92 -18.98
C ARG A 17 14.13 -0.35 -18.79
N GLY A 18 14.33 -0.79 -17.54
CA GLY A 18 15.02 -2.02 -17.19
C GLY A 18 14.35 -3.27 -17.77
N ALA A 19 13.02 -3.32 -17.79
CA ALA A 19 12.25 -4.41 -18.37
C ALA A 19 12.47 -4.55 -19.89
N ARG A 20 12.86 -3.48 -20.58
CA ARG A 20 13.14 -3.47 -22.03
C ARG A 20 14.60 -3.80 -22.39
N ASN A 21 15.51 -3.80 -21.41
CA ASN A 21 16.94 -4.07 -21.61
C ASN A 21 17.23 -5.40 -22.33
N PRO A 22 16.60 -6.55 -21.95
CA PRO A 22 16.99 -7.83 -22.52
C PRO A 22 16.85 -7.93 -24.04
N LEU A 23 15.95 -7.14 -24.64
CA LEU A 23 15.72 -7.14 -26.09
C LEU A 23 16.07 -5.80 -26.76
N ASN A 24 16.77 -4.90 -26.05
CA ASN A 24 17.10 -3.55 -26.54
C ASN A 24 15.87 -2.82 -27.13
N SER A 25 14.68 -3.03 -26.53
CA SER A 25 13.41 -2.58 -27.11
C SER A 25 12.95 -1.20 -26.60
N TRP A 26 13.87 -0.34 -26.20
CA TRP A 26 13.57 1.00 -25.64
C TRP A 26 12.77 1.89 -26.61
N ALA A 27 13.05 1.79 -27.91
CA ALA A 27 12.33 2.54 -28.91
C ALA A 27 10.83 2.18 -29.04
N LYS A 28 10.41 1.09 -28.39
CA LYS A 28 8.99 0.66 -28.34
C LYS A 28 8.28 1.20 -27.09
N SER A 29 8.97 1.92 -26.22
CA SER A 29 8.34 2.55 -25.05
C SER A 29 7.44 3.69 -25.53
N ASP A 30 6.24 3.73 -24.99
CA ASP A 30 5.19 4.71 -25.29
C ASP A 30 4.67 5.40 -24.02
N SER A 31 5.34 5.18 -22.90
CA SER A 31 5.03 5.87 -21.64
C SER A 31 5.58 7.29 -21.66
N TYR A 32 4.91 8.21 -20.98
CA TYR A 32 5.24 9.63 -20.95
C TYR A 32 4.88 10.28 -19.60
N TYR A 33 5.30 11.51 -19.41
CA TYR A 33 4.83 12.35 -18.29
C TYR A 33 3.72 13.27 -18.76
N ASP A 34 2.63 13.34 -17.99
CA ASP A 34 1.56 14.29 -18.25
C ASP A 34 1.94 15.72 -17.81
N GLU A 35 1.06 16.69 -18.07
CA GLU A 35 1.27 18.11 -17.72
C GLU A 35 1.42 18.34 -16.22
N GLN A 36 0.93 17.43 -15.37
CA GLN A 36 1.02 17.46 -13.92
C GLN A 36 2.28 16.75 -13.39
N GLY A 37 3.10 16.17 -14.27
CA GLY A 37 4.32 15.44 -13.92
C GLY A 37 4.07 14.01 -13.45
N ASN A 38 2.90 13.42 -13.70
CA ASN A 38 2.63 12.01 -13.42
C ASN A 38 3.13 11.15 -14.57
N TYR A 39 3.79 10.05 -14.23
CA TYR A 39 4.21 9.05 -15.23
C TYR A 39 3.02 8.22 -15.69
N ILE A 40 2.69 8.33 -16.95
CA ILE A 40 1.57 7.62 -17.59
C ILE A 40 2.13 6.44 -18.36
N LEU A 41 1.67 5.24 -18.02
CA LEU A 41 2.07 4.01 -18.67
C LEU A 41 1.33 3.84 -20.00
N GLY A 42 2.09 3.80 -21.10
CA GLY A 42 1.54 3.57 -22.44
C GLY A 42 1.12 2.12 -22.66
N GLU A 43 0.36 1.87 -23.70
CA GLU A 43 -0.20 0.54 -24.01
C GLU A 43 0.87 -0.53 -24.27
N ASN A 44 1.94 -0.16 -24.98
CA ASN A 44 3.05 -1.07 -25.26
C ASN A 44 3.81 -1.45 -23.98
N ASP A 45 4.04 -0.48 -23.08
CA ASP A 45 4.69 -0.73 -21.81
C ASP A 45 3.78 -1.51 -20.86
N LEU A 46 2.50 -1.22 -20.79
CA LEU A 46 1.50 -1.97 -20.04
C LEU A 46 1.42 -3.43 -20.49
N SER A 47 1.36 -3.66 -21.81
CA SER A 47 1.36 -4.99 -22.39
C SER A 47 2.61 -5.78 -22.04
N LEU A 48 3.79 -5.14 -22.12
CA LEU A 48 5.06 -5.75 -21.72
C LEU A 48 5.06 -6.10 -20.23
N ALA A 49 4.68 -5.15 -19.36
CA ALA A 49 4.65 -5.34 -17.92
C ALA A 49 3.72 -6.50 -17.53
N THR A 50 2.51 -6.53 -18.07
CA THR A 50 1.51 -7.59 -17.81
C THR A 50 2.04 -8.97 -18.20
N ARG A 51 2.65 -9.08 -19.38
CA ARG A 51 3.25 -10.32 -19.88
C ARG A 51 4.41 -10.80 -19.01
N LEU A 52 5.29 -9.87 -18.59
CA LEU A 52 6.42 -10.21 -17.70
C LEU A 52 5.94 -10.62 -16.30
N CYS A 53 4.90 -9.97 -15.77
CA CYS A 53 4.30 -10.35 -14.49
C CYS A 53 3.71 -11.76 -14.50
N SER A 54 3.12 -12.17 -15.62
CA SER A 54 2.52 -13.49 -15.79
C SER A 54 3.52 -14.60 -16.09
N ALA A 55 4.72 -14.25 -16.59
CA ALA A 55 5.72 -15.22 -17.06
C ALA A 55 6.60 -15.85 -15.96
N GLY A 56 6.40 -15.48 -14.69
CA GLY A 56 7.11 -16.06 -13.55
C GLY A 56 8.05 -15.09 -12.84
N SER A 57 8.65 -15.56 -11.74
CA SER A 57 9.43 -14.74 -10.81
C SER A 57 10.65 -14.06 -11.44
N ASP A 58 11.32 -14.76 -12.36
CA ASP A 58 12.54 -14.24 -13.02
C ASP A 58 12.23 -13.12 -14.01
N HIS A 59 11.06 -13.18 -14.63
CA HIS A 59 10.62 -12.18 -15.61
C HIS A 59 10.04 -10.93 -14.93
N ARG A 60 9.35 -11.08 -13.80
CA ARG A 60 8.76 -9.94 -13.06
C ARG A 60 9.74 -9.19 -12.14
N LYS A 61 11.04 -9.48 -12.21
CA LYS A 61 12.07 -8.85 -11.35
C LYS A 61 12.10 -7.32 -11.44
N PHE A 62 11.66 -6.72 -12.54
CA PHE A 62 11.57 -5.26 -12.69
C PHE A 62 10.68 -4.61 -11.63
N ILE A 63 9.64 -5.32 -11.12
CA ILE A 63 8.76 -4.83 -10.05
C ILE A 63 9.54 -4.51 -8.78
N ARG A 64 10.64 -5.22 -8.51
CA ARG A 64 11.47 -4.99 -7.32
C ARG A 64 12.17 -3.63 -7.30
N GLN A 65 12.17 -2.93 -8.43
CA GLN A 65 12.71 -1.57 -8.56
C GLN A 65 11.65 -0.50 -8.30
N ILE A 66 10.38 -0.88 -8.19
CA ILE A 66 9.27 0.02 -7.93
C ILE A 66 9.06 0.11 -6.42
N MET A 67 9.12 1.33 -5.90
CA MET A 67 8.84 1.60 -4.49
C MET A 67 7.43 2.21 -4.38
N VAL A 68 6.66 1.71 -3.41
CA VAL A 68 5.33 2.24 -3.11
C VAL A 68 5.31 2.73 -1.67
N SER A 69 4.99 3.99 -1.47
CA SER A 69 4.77 4.59 -0.15
C SER A 69 3.28 4.87 0.04
N MET A 70 2.76 4.57 1.22
CA MET A 70 1.35 4.80 1.53
C MET A 70 1.12 4.92 3.03
N ASP A 71 0.04 5.59 3.42
CA ASP A 71 -0.47 5.58 4.78
C ASP A 71 -1.55 4.51 4.91
N ILE A 72 -1.45 3.66 5.92
CA ILE A 72 -2.41 2.59 6.18
C ILE A 72 -2.98 2.76 7.58
N THR A 73 -4.29 2.89 7.68
CA THR A 73 -5.03 2.78 8.94
C THR A 73 -5.73 1.44 8.97
N ALA A 74 -5.42 0.61 9.96
CA ALA A 74 -5.97 -0.74 10.07
C ALA A 74 -6.08 -1.18 11.53
N PRO A 75 -6.97 -2.14 11.85
CA PRO A 75 -7.05 -2.76 13.16
C PRO A 75 -5.73 -3.45 13.53
N LEU A 76 -5.46 -3.54 14.83
CA LEU A 76 -4.20 -4.13 15.33
C LEU A 76 -3.99 -5.58 14.86
N TYR A 77 -5.04 -6.38 14.75
CA TYR A 77 -4.93 -7.76 14.25
C TYR A 77 -4.47 -7.83 12.79
N TRP A 78 -4.85 -6.84 11.96
CA TRP A 78 -4.37 -6.74 10.58
C TRP A 78 -2.85 -6.46 10.54
N TRP A 79 -2.37 -5.54 11.39
CA TRP A 79 -0.95 -5.24 11.50
C TRP A 79 -0.13 -6.44 11.97
N LYS A 80 -0.67 -7.26 12.86
CA LYS A 80 -0.04 -8.51 13.30
C LYS A 80 0.26 -9.47 12.14
N GLU A 81 -0.66 -9.57 11.18
CA GLU A 81 -0.44 -10.35 9.97
C GLU A 81 0.50 -9.64 9.00
N PHE A 82 0.28 -8.35 8.74
CA PHE A 82 1.09 -7.56 7.81
C PHE A 82 2.57 -7.54 8.20
N ASP A 83 2.90 -7.46 9.47
CA ASP A 83 4.26 -7.47 10.01
C ASP A 83 5.04 -8.76 9.70
N THR A 84 4.38 -9.81 9.22
CA THR A 84 5.06 -11.02 8.74
C THR A 84 5.71 -10.83 7.36
N TYR A 85 5.26 -9.86 6.56
CA TYR A 85 5.80 -9.52 5.24
C TYR A 85 6.99 -8.56 5.36
N LYS A 86 8.14 -9.08 5.71
CA LYS A 86 9.32 -8.24 6.07
C LYS A 86 10.23 -7.91 4.89
N VAL A 87 10.19 -8.70 3.82
CA VAL A 87 11.12 -8.52 2.69
C VAL A 87 10.67 -7.34 1.82
N GLY A 88 11.52 -6.31 1.76
CA GLY A 88 11.24 -5.11 0.98
C GLY A 88 10.12 -4.22 1.57
N THR A 89 9.72 -4.47 2.82
CA THR A 89 8.68 -3.70 3.51
C THR A 89 9.27 -2.99 4.72
N VAL A 90 9.02 -1.69 4.85
CA VAL A 90 9.41 -0.88 6.00
C VAL A 90 8.16 -0.17 6.53
N ALA A 91 7.85 -0.37 7.80
CA ALA A 91 6.73 0.29 8.46
C ALA A 91 7.23 1.29 9.53
N ASN A 92 6.67 2.50 9.51
CA ASN A 92 6.79 3.48 10.56
C ASN A 92 5.40 3.69 11.17
N SER A 93 5.18 3.21 12.37
CA SER A 93 3.87 3.32 13.03
C SER A 93 3.79 4.50 13.99
N THR A 94 2.59 4.98 14.23
CA THR A 94 2.32 5.86 15.38
C THR A 94 2.61 5.09 16.68
N SER A 95 3.44 5.68 17.53
CA SER A 95 3.82 5.04 18.79
C SER A 95 2.65 5.03 19.77
N THR A 96 2.13 3.85 20.11
CA THR A 96 1.14 3.70 21.18
C THR A 96 1.70 4.13 22.52
N MET A 97 2.96 3.83 22.80
CA MET A 97 3.63 4.20 24.05
C MET A 97 3.65 5.71 24.30
N HIS A 98 3.76 6.53 23.24
CA HIS A 98 3.84 7.98 23.34
C HIS A 98 2.53 8.70 23.04
N LYS A 99 1.55 8.02 22.46
CA LYS A 99 0.35 8.66 21.92
C LYS A 99 -0.97 8.13 22.45
N ILE A 100 -1.00 6.94 23.08
CA ILE A 100 -2.25 6.34 23.57
C ILE A 100 -2.98 7.21 24.59
N HIS A 101 -2.23 7.99 25.38
CA HIS A 101 -2.79 8.87 26.40
C HIS A 101 -2.89 10.34 25.95
N ALA A 102 -2.54 10.66 24.70
CA ALA A 102 -2.50 12.03 24.20
C ALA A 102 -3.88 12.56 23.76
N LYS A 103 -4.87 11.70 23.67
CA LYS A 103 -6.26 12.03 23.36
C LYS A 103 -7.21 11.13 24.15
N PRO A 104 -8.47 11.54 24.37
CA PRO A 104 -9.50 10.65 24.88
C PRO A 104 -9.68 9.42 23.98
N ILE A 105 -10.03 8.30 24.58
CA ILE A 105 -10.38 7.08 23.84
C ILE A 105 -11.78 7.26 23.30
N GLU A 106 -11.98 6.96 22.01
CA GLU A 106 -13.24 7.11 21.30
C GLU A 106 -13.67 5.81 20.61
N MET A 107 -14.96 5.66 20.34
CA MET A 107 -15.49 4.50 19.60
C MET A 107 -14.81 4.28 18.25
N SER A 108 -14.36 5.34 17.60
CA SER A 108 -13.61 5.28 16.34
C SER A 108 -12.23 4.60 16.44
N ASP A 109 -11.68 4.45 17.66
CA ASP A 109 -10.43 3.76 17.90
C ASP A 109 -10.58 2.22 17.87
N PHE A 110 -11.81 1.70 17.80
CA PHE A 110 -12.11 0.28 17.87
C PHE A 110 -12.74 -0.25 16.58
N SER A 111 -12.51 -1.53 16.34
CA SER A 111 -13.14 -2.30 15.26
C SER A 111 -14.44 -2.91 15.80
N VAL A 112 -15.56 -2.30 15.46
CA VAL A 112 -16.87 -2.66 16.02
C VAL A 112 -17.84 -3.24 14.97
N GLU A 113 -17.38 -3.41 13.72
CA GLU A 113 -18.20 -3.76 12.56
C GLU A 113 -18.92 -5.11 12.69
N ARG A 114 -18.45 -5.97 13.60
CA ARG A 114 -19.01 -7.31 13.82
C ARG A 114 -19.78 -7.47 15.15
N LEU A 115 -19.93 -6.39 15.90
CA LEU A 115 -20.71 -6.43 17.14
C LEU A 115 -22.20 -6.47 16.82
N THR A 116 -22.95 -7.23 17.63
CA THR A 116 -24.40 -7.17 17.62
C THR A 116 -24.87 -5.83 18.21
N PRO A 117 -26.10 -5.37 17.92
CA PRO A 117 -26.61 -4.11 18.48
C PRO A 117 -26.51 -4.05 20.02
N ASP A 118 -26.81 -5.13 20.71
CA ASP A 118 -26.75 -5.18 22.19
C ASP A 118 -25.30 -5.09 22.68
N SER A 119 -24.38 -5.80 22.00
CA SER A 119 -22.94 -5.76 22.33
C SER A 119 -22.36 -4.37 22.04
N LEU A 120 -22.79 -3.73 20.96
CA LEU A 120 -22.36 -2.38 20.61
C LEU A 120 -22.81 -1.38 21.69
N ALA A 121 -24.08 -1.41 22.09
CA ALA A 121 -24.61 -0.52 23.13
C ALA A 121 -23.92 -0.73 24.48
N ALA A 122 -23.57 -1.96 24.83
CA ALA A 122 -22.80 -2.24 26.04
C ALA A 122 -21.37 -1.71 25.94
N PHE A 123 -20.75 -1.83 24.77
CA PHE A 123 -19.39 -1.36 24.52
C PHE A 123 -19.30 0.17 24.48
N GLU A 124 -20.28 0.87 23.91
CA GLU A 124 -20.38 2.33 23.95
C GLU A 124 -20.36 2.85 25.38
N LYS A 125 -21.21 2.27 26.26
CA LYS A 125 -21.21 2.61 27.70
C LYS A 125 -19.86 2.37 28.38
N PHE A 126 -19.15 1.33 27.98
CA PHE A 126 -17.82 1.05 28.50
C PHE A 126 -16.82 2.11 28.07
N VAL A 127 -16.84 2.51 26.80
CA VAL A 127 -15.94 3.55 26.26
C VAL A 127 -16.21 4.91 26.92
N ASP A 128 -17.49 5.26 27.14
CA ASP A 128 -17.87 6.49 27.86
C ASP A 128 -17.40 6.53 29.33
N TYR A 129 -17.09 5.36 29.89
CA TYR A 129 -16.70 5.23 31.30
C TYR A 129 -15.19 5.38 31.52
N ILE A 130 -14.37 5.23 30.48
CA ILE A 130 -12.89 5.30 30.53
C ILE A 130 -12.38 6.63 30.00
#